data_2f37fa2631833415cb32146b66b50e60
#
_entry.id   2f37fa2631833415cb32146b66b50e60
#
_cell.length_a   1.000
_cell.length_b   1.000
_cell.length_c   1.000
_cell.angle_alpha   90.00
_cell.angle_beta   90.00
_cell.angle_gamma   90.00
#
_symmetry.space_group_name_H-M   'P 1'
#
loop_
_entity.id
_entity.type
_entity.pdbx_description
1 polymer ?
#
loop_
_entity_poly.entity_id
_entity_poly.type
_entity_poly.pdbx_seq_one_letter_code
_entity_poly.pdbx_strand_id
1 'polypeptide(L)'
;MDMMLLGDLRGDNCELEMISGGCDADTHRRRFKTKLISMGMCGYDRVIVEPSGIYDVDEFFDTLHEEPLDGWYQIGNVITVLDSNLEENLPEGADFLLASQAANAGCIILSKTQETTEPDQKNAVDHLNRALEKIGCKRQFDKVFAKDWDKLTDEDFKKLLSCGYRMENYLKPDLTQEKTFQSLYFMNMHLTEVKLQEAAQKLFSDKSCGNVFRVKGFMKNEKEQWIELNATKKNLVISPIKMGQEVIIVIGEQLDEDAIRSCLEA
;
A
#
# COMPACT_ATOMS: atom_id res chain seq x y z
N MET A 1 -5.31 -9.60 -1.42
CA MET A 1 -4.26 -10.54 -0.97
C MET A 1 -3.93 -10.35 0.50
N ASP A 2 -3.79 -9.14 0.96
CA ASP A 2 -3.56 -8.84 2.38
C ASP A 2 -4.66 -9.43 3.28
N MET A 3 -5.88 -9.61 2.76
CA MET A 3 -6.97 -10.31 3.44
C MET A 3 -6.64 -11.77 3.83
N MET A 4 -5.74 -12.44 3.11
CA MET A 4 -5.31 -13.80 3.47
C MET A 4 -4.44 -13.78 4.74
N LEU A 5 -3.64 -12.74 4.92
CA LEU A 5 -2.81 -12.55 6.10
C LEU A 5 -3.65 -12.20 7.34
N LEU A 6 -4.81 -11.58 7.12
CA LEU A 6 -5.74 -11.15 8.16
C LEU A 6 -6.84 -12.19 8.47
N GLY A 7 -6.82 -13.35 7.80
CA GLY A 7 -7.88 -14.37 7.91
C GLY A 7 -8.20 -14.80 9.34
N ASP A 8 -7.22 -14.81 10.23
CA ASP A 8 -7.38 -15.16 11.64
C ASP A 8 -8.17 -14.11 12.46
N LEU A 9 -8.33 -12.89 11.93
CA LEU A 9 -9.12 -11.83 12.58
C LEU A 9 -10.61 -11.98 12.30
N ARG A 10 -11.01 -12.80 11.31
CA ARG A 10 -12.42 -13.00 10.98
C ARG A 10 -13.15 -13.71 12.12
N GLY A 11 -14.23 -13.13 12.60
CA GLY A 11 -15.01 -13.66 13.70
C GLY A 11 -16.26 -12.83 13.96
N ASP A 12 -16.95 -13.10 15.06
CA ASP A 12 -18.23 -12.47 15.39
C ASP A 12 -18.15 -10.94 15.49
N ASN A 13 -16.96 -10.40 15.82
CA ASN A 13 -16.73 -8.96 16.00
C ASN A 13 -15.90 -8.32 14.89
N CYS A 14 -15.49 -9.08 13.87
CA CYS A 14 -14.65 -8.59 12.81
C CYS A 14 -14.97 -9.28 11.48
N GLU A 15 -15.43 -8.53 10.51
CA GLU A 15 -15.63 -8.97 9.15
C GLU A 15 -14.52 -8.42 8.26
N LEU A 16 -14.03 -9.25 7.36
CA LEU A 16 -13.01 -8.87 6.38
C LEU A 16 -13.62 -8.88 4.99
N GLU A 17 -13.46 -7.78 4.28
CA GLU A 17 -13.92 -7.62 2.92
C GLU A 17 -12.81 -7.11 2.01
N MET A 18 -12.80 -7.57 0.78
CA MET A 18 -11.84 -7.14 -0.22
C MET A 18 -12.58 -6.53 -1.42
N ILE A 19 -12.07 -5.39 -1.85
CA ILE A 19 -12.48 -4.76 -3.10
C ILE A 19 -11.36 -5.01 -4.09
N SER A 20 -11.59 -5.93 -5.00
CA SER A 20 -10.62 -6.29 -6.02
C SER A 20 -11.16 -6.00 -7.41
N GLY A 21 -10.25 -5.66 -8.31
CA GLY A 21 -10.50 -5.59 -9.73
C GLY A 21 -11.47 -4.48 -10.14
N GLY A 22 -11.17 -3.92 -11.22
CA GLY A 22 -11.89 -2.97 -12.02
C GLY A 22 -10.99 -2.72 -13.20
N CYS A 23 -11.53 -2.75 -14.42
CA CYS A 23 -10.74 -2.43 -15.60
C CYS A 23 -10.39 -0.93 -15.65
N ASP A 24 -11.02 -0.14 -14.77
CA ASP A 24 -10.91 1.31 -14.73
C ASP A 24 -11.22 1.85 -13.32
N ALA A 25 -10.81 3.10 -13.06
CA ALA A 25 -11.01 3.82 -11.81
C ALA A 25 -12.49 3.94 -11.43
N ASP A 26 -13.37 4.23 -12.40
CA ASP A 26 -14.80 4.38 -12.16
C ASP A 26 -15.45 3.10 -11.64
N THR A 27 -15.08 1.95 -12.19
CA THR A 27 -15.56 0.64 -11.72
C THR A 27 -15.08 0.37 -10.30
N HIS A 28 -13.81 0.70 -9.98
CA HIS A 28 -13.28 0.56 -8.65
C HIS A 28 -14.01 1.44 -7.64
N ARG A 29 -14.21 2.71 -7.96
CA ARG A 29 -14.96 3.68 -7.14
C ARG A 29 -16.40 3.20 -6.86
N ARG A 30 -17.13 2.72 -7.88
CA ARG A 30 -18.49 2.18 -7.70
C ARG A 30 -18.53 0.97 -6.78
N ARG A 31 -17.57 0.05 -6.91
CA ARG A 31 -17.45 -1.12 -6.04
C ARG A 31 -17.17 -0.71 -4.59
N PHE A 32 -16.25 0.23 -4.40
CA PHE A 32 -15.94 0.78 -3.10
C PHE A 32 -17.17 1.42 -2.44
N LYS A 33 -17.87 2.32 -3.16
CA LYS A 33 -19.11 2.94 -2.70
C LYS A 33 -20.17 1.89 -2.33
N THR A 34 -20.41 0.91 -3.20
CA THR A 34 -21.40 -0.17 -2.96
C THR A 34 -21.05 -0.97 -1.70
N LYS A 35 -19.77 -1.28 -1.49
CA LYS A 35 -19.32 -2.02 -0.31
C LYS A 35 -19.53 -1.20 0.97
N LEU A 36 -19.20 0.08 0.97
CA LEU A 36 -19.46 0.97 2.11
C LEU A 36 -20.95 1.10 2.42
N ILE A 37 -21.81 1.18 1.40
CA ILE A 37 -23.28 1.16 1.60
C ILE A 37 -23.70 -0.13 2.30
N SER A 38 -23.22 -1.28 1.83
CA SER A 38 -23.50 -2.59 2.45
C SER A 38 -23.07 -2.63 3.91
N MET A 39 -21.85 -2.18 4.20
CA MET A 39 -21.32 -2.14 5.57
C MET A 39 -22.09 -1.18 6.48
N GLY A 40 -22.51 -0.02 5.98
CA GLY A 40 -23.36 0.92 6.74
C GLY A 40 -24.71 0.31 7.10
N MET A 41 -25.28 -0.52 6.23
CA MET A 41 -26.53 -1.26 6.52
C MET A 41 -26.33 -2.36 7.57
N CYS A 42 -25.12 -2.91 7.71
CA CYS A 42 -24.83 -3.93 8.72
C CYS A 42 -24.66 -3.37 10.14
N GLY A 43 -24.52 -2.04 10.30
CA GLY A 43 -24.47 -1.38 11.60
C GLY A 43 -23.15 -1.57 12.36
N TYR A 44 -22.04 -1.65 11.66
CA TYR A 44 -20.71 -1.71 12.31
C TYR A 44 -20.38 -0.40 13.01
N ASP A 45 -19.77 -0.49 14.18
CA ASP A 45 -19.31 0.67 14.95
C ASP A 45 -18.13 1.38 14.25
N ARG A 46 -17.33 0.62 13.49
CA ARG A 46 -16.14 1.14 12.80
C ARG A 46 -15.84 0.35 11.54
N VAL A 47 -15.50 1.06 10.49
CA VAL A 47 -14.93 0.52 9.26
C VAL A 47 -13.49 0.99 9.13
N ILE A 48 -12.56 0.06 8.99
CA ILE A 48 -11.14 0.33 8.74
C ILE A 48 -10.89 0.02 7.28
N VAL A 49 -10.38 1.00 6.54
CA VAL A 49 -10.07 0.87 5.12
C VAL A 49 -8.57 0.94 4.93
N GLU A 50 -8.00 -0.10 4.31
CA GLU A 50 -6.63 -0.11 3.85
C GLU A 50 -6.64 -0.05 2.31
N PRO A 51 -6.39 1.11 1.71
CA PRO A 51 -6.30 1.24 0.26
C PRO A 51 -4.96 0.70 -0.26
N SER A 52 -4.88 0.46 -1.56
CA SER A 52 -3.60 0.21 -2.22
C SER A 52 -2.64 1.40 -2.04
N GLY A 53 -1.34 1.12 -1.89
CA GLY A 53 -0.34 2.18 -1.79
C GLY A 53 -0.22 3.10 -3.02
N ILE A 54 -0.90 2.77 -4.11
CA ILE A 54 -0.99 3.60 -5.33
C ILE A 54 -2.38 4.22 -5.52
N TYR A 55 -3.24 4.15 -4.50
CA TYR A 55 -4.61 4.67 -4.57
C TYR A 55 -4.65 6.19 -4.46
N ASP A 56 -5.53 6.81 -5.23
CA ASP A 56 -5.79 8.25 -5.18
C ASP A 56 -6.61 8.59 -3.93
N VAL A 57 -6.01 9.36 -3.03
CA VAL A 57 -6.61 9.74 -1.74
C VAL A 57 -7.82 10.66 -1.93
N ASP A 58 -7.79 11.52 -2.95
CA ASP A 58 -8.91 12.42 -3.24
C ASP A 58 -10.16 11.63 -3.63
N GLU A 59 -10.01 10.59 -4.46
CA GLU A 59 -11.11 9.72 -4.85
C GLU A 59 -11.77 9.04 -3.64
N PHE A 60 -10.97 8.69 -2.63
CA PHE A 60 -11.47 8.12 -1.39
C PHE A 60 -12.35 9.11 -0.63
N PHE A 61 -11.86 10.32 -0.40
CA PHE A 61 -12.60 11.34 0.33
C PHE A 61 -13.84 11.81 -0.45
N ASP A 62 -13.72 12.01 -1.75
CA ASP A 62 -14.84 12.37 -2.61
C ASP A 62 -15.97 11.33 -2.52
N THR A 63 -15.62 10.04 -2.53
CA THR A 63 -16.60 8.96 -2.39
C THR A 63 -17.34 9.02 -1.05
N LEU A 64 -16.64 9.35 0.05
CA LEU A 64 -17.26 9.48 1.38
C LEU A 64 -18.19 10.70 1.50
N HIS A 65 -17.98 11.73 0.69
CA HIS A 65 -18.84 12.92 0.66
C HIS A 65 -20.05 12.77 -0.28
N GLU A 66 -20.20 11.63 -0.96
CA GLU A 66 -21.39 11.35 -1.77
C GLU A 66 -22.54 10.74 -0.96
N GLU A 67 -23.77 11.08 -1.29
CA GLU A 67 -24.96 10.41 -0.76
C GLU A 67 -24.96 8.90 -1.09
N PRO A 68 -25.35 8.03 -0.13
CA PRO A 68 -25.80 8.31 1.23
C PRO A 68 -24.66 8.27 2.27
N LEU A 69 -23.39 8.10 1.84
CA LEU A 69 -22.26 7.85 2.72
C LEU A 69 -21.94 9.04 3.64
N ASP A 70 -22.14 10.25 3.15
CA ASP A 70 -21.95 11.50 3.88
C ASP A 70 -22.82 11.61 5.14
N GLY A 71 -24.02 11.01 5.10
CA GLY A 71 -24.93 10.94 6.24
C GLY A 71 -24.71 9.72 7.14
N TRP A 72 -23.97 8.70 6.68
CA TRP A 72 -23.83 7.43 7.40
C TRP A 72 -22.45 7.26 8.06
N TYR A 73 -21.44 7.93 7.53
CA TYR A 73 -20.06 7.78 7.99
C TYR A 73 -19.49 9.10 8.48
N GLN A 74 -18.68 8.99 9.52
CA GLN A 74 -17.81 10.05 9.96
C GLN A 74 -16.37 9.60 9.86
N ILE A 75 -15.52 10.41 9.20
CA ILE A 75 -14.09 10.13 9.15
C ILE A 75 -13.52 10.28 10.56
N GLY A 76 -12.97 9.19 11.09
CA GLY A 76 -12.39 9.18 12.42
C GLY A 76 -10.91 9.52 12.40
N ASN A 77 -10.13 8.69 11.73
CA ASN A 77 -8.68 8.81 11.71
C ASN A 77 -8.13 8.54 10.31
N VAL A 78 -7.09 9.27 9.95
CA VAL A 78 -6.26 9.01 8.76
C VAL A 78 -4.84 8.75 9.22
N ILE A 79 -4.35 7.56 8.95
CA ILE A 79 -3.02 7.11 9.34
C ILE A 79 -2.23 6.81 8.07
N THR A 80 -1.06 7.41 7.92
CA THR A 80 -0.14 7.08 6.82
C THR A 80 1.02 6.28 7.38
N VAL A 81 1.29 5.13 6.75
CA VAL A 81 2.42 4.26 7.10
C VAL A 81 3.56 4.53 6.13
N LEU A 82 4.66 5.05 6.67
CA LEU A 82 5.87 5.40 5.94
C LEU A 82 6.96 4.36 6.21
N ASP A 83 7.55 3.81 5.15
CA ASP A 83 8.71 2.91 5.28
C ASP A 83 9.93 3.71 5.75
N SER A 84 10.50 3.34 6.91
CA SER A 84 11.69 4.01 7.44
C SER A 84 12.96 3.76 6.60
N ASN A 85 12.93 2.77 5.70
CA ASN A 85 13.99 2.47 4.73
C ASN A 85 13.69 3.05 3.35
N LEU A 86 13.06 4.23 3.31
CA LEU A 86 12.70 4.91 2.07
C LEU A 86 13.92 5.13 1.17
N GLU A 87 13.75 5.00 -0.14
CA GLU A 87 14.80 5.35 -1.11
C GLU A 87 15.00 6.87 -1.15
N GLU A 88 16.25 7.31 -1.23
CA GLU A 88 16.58 8.74 -1.27
C GLU A 88 16.06 9.45 -2.52
N ASN A 89 16.02 8.74 -3.64
CA ASN A 89 15.62 9.28 -4.94
C ASN A 89 14.38 8.53 -5.44
N LEU A 90 13.21 9.00 -5.03
CA LEU A 90 11.95 8.51 -5.57
C LEU A 90 11.64 9.22 -6.90
N PRO A 91 11.00 8.54 -7.86
CA PRO A 91 10.39 9.19 -9.01
C PRO A 91 9.36 10.24 -8.58
N GLU A 92 9.14 11.25 -9.43
CA GLU A 92 8.21 12.34 -9.17
C GLU A 92 6.79 11.87 -8.83
N GLY A 93 6.32 10.82 -9.52
CA GLY A 93 5.02 10.20 -9.25
C GLY A 93 4.96 9.55 -7.86
N ALA A 94 6.05 8.90 -7.41
CA ALA A 94 6.13 8.30 -6.07
C ALA A 94 6.18 9.36 -4.98
N ASP A 95 6.94 10.44 -5.18
CA ASP A 95 6.97 11.60 -4.28
C ASP A 95 5.58 12.22 -4.14
N PHE A 96 4.86 12.38 -5.26
CA PHE A 96 3.50 12.90 -5.25
C PHE A 96 2.54 12.00 -4.47
N LEU A 97 2.54 10.69 -4.73
CA LEU A 97 1.69 9.74 -4.00
C LEU A 97 1.99 9.75 -2.50
N LEU A 98 3.27 9.69 -2.14
CA LEU A 98 3.71 9.77 -0.76
C LEU A 98 3.18 11.02 -0.06
N ALA A 99 3.35 12.18 -0.69
CA ALA A 99 2.90 13.45 -0.16
C ALA A 99 1.38 13.56 -0.09
N SER A 100 0.64 13.17 -1.13
CA SER A 100 -0.82 13.21 -1.17
C SER A 100 -1.44 12.32 -0.08
N GLN A 101 -0.90 11.11 0.12
CA GLN A 101 -1.35 10.19 1.15
C GLN A 101 -1.07 10.71 2.57
N ALA A 102 -0.02 11.52 2.76
CA ALA A 102 0.31 12.10 4.05
C ALA A 102 -0.37 13.45 4.31
N ALA A 103 -0.80 14.16 3.28
CA ALA A 103 -1.35 15.51 3.41
C ALA A 103 -2.52 15.59 4.40
N ASN A 104 -3.39 14.59 4.42
CA ASN A 104 -4.57 14.55 5.28
C ASN A 104 -4.38 13.69 6.56
N ALA A 105 -3.20 13.12 6.79
CA ALA A 105 -2.95 12.22 7.91
C ALA A 105 -3.06 12.95 9.27
N GLY A 106 -3.71 12.32 10.23
CA GLY A 106 -3.64 12.71 11.64
C GLY A 106 -2.36 12.21 12.31
N CYS A 107 -1.81 11.10 11.81
CA CYS A 107 -0.58 10.50 12.30
C CYS A 107 0.22 9.86 11.16
N ILE A 108 1.55 10.01 11.21
CA ILE A 108 2.49 9.23 10.40
C ILE A 108 3.09 8.15 11.29
N ILE A 109 3.03 6.90 10.82
CA ILE A 109 3.69 5.76 11.47
C ILE A 109 4.90 5.39 10.63
N LEU A 110 6.08 5.35 11.24
CA LEU A 110 7.26 4.75 10.63
C LEU A 110 7.21 3.24 10.78
N SER A 111 7.20 2.53 9.68
CA SER A 111 7.32 1.07 9.64
C SER A 111 8.78 0.63 9.53
N LYS A 112 9.06 -0.62 9.92
CA LYS A 112 10.39 -1.24 9.86
C LYS A 112 11.47 -0.50 10.68
N THR A 113 11.08 0.17 11.74
CA THR A 113 12.02 0.90 12.61
C THR A 113 13.06 -0.01 13.24
N GLN A 114 12.77 -1.30 13.40
CA GLN A 114 13.71 -2.32 13.89
C GLN A 114 14.81 -2.69 12.86
N GLU A 115 14.61 -2.33 11.58
CA GLU A 115 15.54 -2.64 10.48
C GLU A 115 16.40 -1.43 10.10
N THR A 116 16.16 -0.26 10.71
CA THR A 116 16.77 1.01 10.33
C THR A 116 17.36 1.76 11.52
N THR A 117 18.29 2.66 11.24
CA THR A 117 18.92 3.52 12.25
C THR A 117 18.10 4.82 12.44
N GLU A 118 18.36 5.53 13.56
CA GLU A 118 17.74 6.85 13.77
C GLU A 118 18.01 7.86 12.62
N PRO A 119 19.22 7.92 12.04
CA PRO A 119 19.45 8.74 10.85
C PRO A 119 18.59 8.35 9.66
N ASP A 120 18.38 7.05 9.38
CA ASP A 120 17.55 6.59 8.27
C ASP A 120 16.09 7.01 8.49
N GLN A 121 15.57 6.82 9.71
CA GLN A 121 14.23 7.24 10.10
C GLN A 121 14.03 8.74 9.92
N LYS A 122 15.02 9.53 10.33
CA LYS A 122 15.00 10.98 10.14
C LYS A 122 15.01 11.34 8.66
N ASN A 123 15.86 10.72 7.86
CA ASN A 123 15.94 10.96 6.42
C ASN A 123 14.60 10.67 5.72
N ALA A 124 13.88 9.60 6.12
CA ALA A 124 12.57 9.28 5.59
C ALA A 124 11.53 10.39 5.91
N VAL A 125 11.54 10.92 7.14
CA VAL A 125 10.65 12.02 7.54
C VAL A 125 11.01 13.33 6.83
N ASP A 126 12.30 13.64 6.71
CA ASP A 126 12.77 14.83 5.99
C ASP A 126 12.43 14.72 4.50
N HIS A 127 12.48 13.52 3.92
CA HIS A 127 12.04 13.28 2.54
C HIS A 127 10.54 13.53 2.39
N LEU A 128 9.71 12.97 3.28
CA LEU A 128 8.27 13.23 3.29
C LEU A 128 7.95 14.72 3.35
N ASN A 129 8.62 15.46 4.24
CA ASN A 129 8.40 16.90 4.38
C ASN A 129 8.78 17.68 3.10
N ARG A 130 9.88 17.31 2.43
CA ARG A 130 10.24 17.88 1.13
C ARG A 130 9.22 17.55 0.04
N ALA A 131 8.69 16.32 0.03
CA ALA A 131 7.66 15.91 -0.93
C ALA A 131 6.36 16.70 -0.72
N LEU A 132 5.93 16.92 0.53
CA LEU A 132 4.79 17.78 0.86
C LEU A 132 4.98 19.22 0.39
N GLU A 133 6.16 19.78 0.59
CA GLU A 133 6.48 21.13 0.11
C GLU A 133 6.40 21.24 -1.42
N LYS A 134 6.91 20.23 -2.15
CA LYS A 134 6.84 20.18 -3.64
C LYS A 134 5.42 20.25 -4.18
N ILE A 135 4.44 19.66 -3.49
CA ILE A 135 3.03 19.73 -3.89
C ILE A 135 2.29 20.94 -3.32
N GLY A 136 3.01 21.87 -2.69
CA GLY A 136 2.44 23.07 -2.09
C GLY A 136 1.65 22.84 -0.81
N CYS A 137 1.76 21.68 -0.20
CA CYS A 137 1.16 21.38 1.09
C CYS A 137 1.96 22.08 2.21
N LYS A 138 1.26 22.78 3.10
CA LYS A 138 1.90 23.53 4.19
C LYS A 138 2.21 22.69 5.43
N ARG A 139 1.86 21.42 5.40
CA ARG A 139 2.12 20.54 6.53
C ARG A 139 3.58 20.15 6.62
N GLN A 140 4.03 20.03 7.87
CA GLN A 140 5.34 19.49 8.24
C GLN A 140 5.15 18.51 9.40
N PHE A 141 5.85 17.41 9.37
CA PHE A 141 5.82 16.38 10.41
C PHE A 141 7.16 16.38 11.16
N ASP A 142 7.19 17.02 12.34
CA ASP A 142 8.35 16.99 13.22
C ASP A 142 8.32 15.79 14.16
N LYS A 143 7.11 15.30 14.43
CA LYS A 143 6.86 14.15 15.31
C LYS A 143 6.08 13.11 14.55
N VAL A 144 6.65 11.91 14.47
CA VAL A 144 6.06 10.73 13.88
C VAL A 144 5.99 9.61 14.91
N PHE A 145 5.10 8.68 14.74
CA PHE A 145 5.05 7.50 15.57
C PHE A 145 6.07 6.48 15.07
N ALA A 146 7.17 6.33 15.80
CA ALA A 146 8.28 5.42 15.49
C ALA A 146 8.44 4.44 16.64
N LYS A 147 7.92 3.23 16.50
CA LYS A 147 8.01 2.19 17.51
C LYS A 147 8.01 0.83 16.84
N ASP A 148 8.83 -0.07 17.36
CA ASP A 148 8.87 -1.47 16.99
C ASP A 148 7.49 -2.10 17.24
N TRP A 149 6.96 -2.87 16.29
CA TRP A 149 5.64 -3.50 16.40
C TRP A 149 5.49 -4.37 17.62
N ASP A 150 6.54 -5.16 17.95
CA ASP A 150 6.51 -6.09 19.08
C ASP A 150 6.47 -5.37 20.44
N LYS A 151 6.67 -4.05 20.43
CA LYS A 151 6.65 -3.20 21.61
C LYS A 151 5.41 -2.30 21.69
N LEU A 152 4.46 -2.46 20.78
CA LEU A 152 3.21 -1.70 20.82
C LEU A 152 2.36 -2.10 22.03
N THR A 153 1.78 -1.09 22.68
CA THR A 153 0.91 -1.25 23.83
C THR A 153 -0.50 -0.80 23.51
N ASP A 154 -1.46 -1.16 24.36
CA ASP A 154 -2.86 -0.70 24.24
C ASP A 154 -2.97 0.84 24.24
N GLU A 155 -2.08 1.52 24.96
CA GLU A 155 -2.03 2.98 24.96
C GLU A 155 -1.56 3.56 23.63
N ASP A 156 -0.63 2.88 22.95
CA ASP A 156 -0.19 3.27 21.62
C ASP A 156 -1.34 3.13 20.62
N PHE A 157 -2.06 2.01 20.67
CA PHE A 157 -3.25 1.82 19.82
C PHE A 157 -4.34 2.85 20.12
N LYS A 158 -4.60 3.20 21.37
CA LYS A 158 -5.55 4.27 21.73
C LYS A 158 -5.14 5.61 21.14
N LYS A 159 -3.85 5.96 21.17
CA LYS A 159 -3.32 7.18 20.55
C LYS A 159 -3.51 7.17 19.04
N LEU A 160 -3.17 6.06 18.38
CA LEU A 160 -3.33 5.91 16.93
C LEU A 160 -4.81 5.99 16.53
N LEU A 161 -5.71 5.33 17.27
CA LEU A 161 -7.15 5.35 17.04
C LEU A 161 -7.84 6.67 17.37
N SER A 162 -7.13 7.63 17.94
CA SER A 162 -7.61 8.98 18.28
C SER A 162 -6.79 10.09 17.61
N CYS A 163 -5.97 9.78 16.62
CA CYS A 163 -5.10 10.75 15.98
C CYS A 163 -5.87 11.77 15.11
N GLY A 164 -7.12 11.46 14.74
CA GLY A 164 -7.94 12.31 13.90
C GLY A 164 -7.43 12.38 12.45
N TYR A 165 -7.75 13.47 11.78
CA TYR A 165 -7.27 13.80 10.45
C TYR A 165 -7.32 15.33 10.25
N ARG A 166 -6.70 15.81 9.19
CA ARG A 166 -6.74 17.22 8.83
C ARG A 166 -6.81 17.38 7.32
N MET A 167 -7.88 18.00 6.84
CA MET A 167 -7.99 18.32 5.42
C MET A 167 -7.02 19.43 5.05
N GLU A 168 -6.20 19.17 4.05
CA GLU A 168 -5.24 20.14 3.51
C GLU A 168 -5.36 20.22 1.99
N ASN A 169 -5.09 21.42 1.48
CA ASN A 169 -5.04 21.64 0.05
C ASN A 169 -3.61 21.42 -0.47
N TYR A 170 -3.51 20.81 -1.61
CA TYR A 170 -2.27 20.63 -2.34
C TYR A 170 -2.51 20.68 -3.85
N LEU A 171 -1.45 20.89 -4.60
CA LEU A 171 -1.52 20.94 -6.06
C LEU A 171 -1.36 19.52 -6.62
N LYS A 172 -2.33 19.10 -7.41
CA LYS A 172 -2.25 17.84 -8.15
C LYS A 172 -1.49 18.12 -9.45
N PRO A 173 -0.28 17.58 -9.63
CA PRO A 173 0.46 17.74 -10.87
C PRO A 173 -0.28 17.03 -12.01
N ASP A 174 -0.17 17.57 -13.21
CA ASP A 174 -0.66 16.92 -14.42
C ASP A 174 0.30 15.76 -14.78
N LEU A 175 0.12 14.65 -14.07
CA LEU A 175 0.89 13.43 -14.34
C LEU A 175 0.30 12.80 -15.60
N THR A 176 1.06 12.82 -16.68
CA THR A 176 0.70 12.07 -17.89
C THR A 176 0.53 10.59 -17.56
N GLN A 177 -0.35 9.88 -18.29
CA GLN A 177 -0.60 8.44 -18.05
C GLN A 177 0.68 7.58 -18.04
N GLU A 178 1.75 8.03 -18.70
CA GLU A 178 3.05 7.36 -18.73
C GLU A 178 3.79 7.36 -17.37
N LYS A 179 3.40 8.25 -16.44
CA LYS A 179 4.01 8.34 -15.09
C LYS A 179 3.11 7.75 -13.99
N THR A 180 2.04 7.05 -14.36
CA THR A 180 1.15 6.41 -13.39
C THR A 180 1.70 5.04 -13.00
N PHE A 181 1.58 4.73 -11.71
CA PHE A 181 1.91 3.40 -11.20
C PHE A 181 0.95 2.36 -11.77
N GLN A 182 1.51 1.24 -12.13
CA GLN A 182 0.80 0.09 -12.64
C GLN A 182 1.03 -1.12 -11.74
N SER A 183 0.02 -1.96 -11.64
CA SER A 183 0.14 -3.27 -11.00
C SER A 183 -0.26 -4.33 -12.03
N LEU A 184 0.68 -5.18 -12.39
CA LEU A 184 0.44 -6.33 -13.27
C LEU A 184 0.35 -7.61 -12.45
N TYR A 185 -0.57 -8.49 -12.86
CA TYR A 185 -0.90 -9.72 -12.15
C TYR A 185 -0.65 -10.93 -13.05
N PHE A 186 0.24 -11.81 -12.62
CA PHE A 186 0.60 -13.03 -13.33
C PHE A 186 0.11 -14.24 -12.53
N MET A 187 -0.89 -14.94 -13.08
CA MET A 187 -1.53 -16.09 -12.46
C MET A 187 -0.93 -17.38 -13.00
N ASN A 188 -0.91 -18.43 -12.16
CA ASN A 188 -0.52 -19.79 -12.55
C ASN A 188 0.87 -19.90 -13.20
N MET A 189 1.85 -19.21 -12.65
CA MET A 189 3.21 -19.17 -13.21
C MET A 189 4.05 -20.43 -12.86
N HIS A 190 3.62 -21.24 -11.88
CA HIS A 190 4.24 -22.52 -11.49
C HIS A 190 5.77 -22.47 -11.30
N LEU A 191 6.27 -21.46 -10.63
CA LEU A 191 7.70 -21.29 -10.35
C LEU A 191 8.13 -22.09 -9.13
N THR A 192 9.40 -22.45 -9.06
CA THR A 192 10.01 -22.88 -7.79
C THR A 192 10.40 -21.64 -6.97
N GLU A 193 10.60 -21.82 -5.65
CA GLU A 193 11.03 -20.74 -4.76
C GLU A 193 12.31 -20.05 -5.28
N VAL A 194 13.28 -20.85 -5.73
CA VAL A 194 14.55 -20.31 -6.28
C VAL A 194 14.32 -19.51 -7.56
N LYS A 195 13.53 -20.04 -8.49
CA LYS A 195 13.19 -19.30 -9.73
C LYS A 195 12.43 -18.02 -9.46
N LEU A 196 11.53 -18.02 -8.47
CA LEU A 196 10.81 -16.80 -8.09
C LEU A 196 11.76 -15.71 -7.55
N GLN A 197 12.76 -16.10 -6.75
CA GLN A 197 13.79 -15.18 -6.26
C GLN A 197 14.65 -14.61 -7.41
N GLU A 198 15.13 -15.48 -8.29
CA GLU A 198 15.95 -15.09 -9.45
C GLU A 198 15.17 -14.16 -10.39
N ALA A 199 13.92 -14.52 -10.68
CA ALA A 199 13.03 -13.68 -11.50
C ALA A 199 12.78 -12.32 -10.87
N ALA A 200 12.51 -12.25 -9.56
CA ALA A 200 12.31 -10.98 -8.86
C ALA A 200 13.56 -10.08 -8.95
N GLN A 201 14.76 -10.64 -8.74
CA GLN A 201 16.01 -9.88 -8.88
C GLN A 201 16.25 -9.39 -10.32
N LYS A 202 15.94 -10.23 -11.32
CA LYS A 202 16.06 -9.87 -12.73
C LYS A 202 15.11 -8.74 -13.10
N LEU A 203 13.85 -8.79 -12.62
CA LEU A 203 12.84 -7.75 -12.85
C LEU A 203 13.29 -6.36 -12.37
N PHE A 204 14.05 -6.26 -11.27
CA PHE A 204 14.57 -4.98 -10.80
C PHE A 204 15.76 -4.44 -11.62
N SER A 205 16.47 -5.30 -12.31
CA SER A 205 17.70 -4.95 -13.06
C SER A 205 17.45 -4.78 -14.56
N ASP A 206 16.44 -5.45 -15.10
CA ASP A 206 16.14 -5.46 -16.52
C ASP A 206 15.26 -4.27 -16.92
N LYS A 207 15.84 -3.29 -17.58
CA LYS A 207 15.16 -2.08 -18.02
C LYS A 207 14.04 -2.34 -19.05
N SER A 208 14.04 -3.47 -19.72
CA SER A 208 12.97 -3.83 -20.65
C SER A 208 11.64 -4.09 -19.93
N CYS A 209 11.70 -4.48 -18.65
CA CYS A 209 10.51 -4.69 -17.81
C CYS A 209 9.84 -3.39 -17.31
N GLY A 210 10.43 -2.23 -17.60
CA GLY A 210 10.03 -0.95 -17.04
C GLY A 210 10.76 -0.63 -15.74
N ASN A 211 10.24 0.32 -14.98
CA ASN A 211 10.80 0.68 -13.66
C ASN A 211 10.03 -0.06 -12.56
N VAL A 212 10.48 -1.27 -12.23
CA VAL A 212 9.86 -2.11 -11.21
C VAL A 212 10.27 -1.64 -9.82
N PHE A 213 9.31 -1.40 -8.93
CA PHE A 213 9.51 -0.99 -7.53
C PHE A 213 9.33 -2.13 -6.55
N ARG A 214 8.34 -2.99 -6.79
CA ARG A 214 7.97 -4.06 -5.87
C ARG A 214 7.50 -5.29 -6.62
N VAL A 215 7.89 -6.45 -6.12
CA VAL A 215 7.36 -7.74 -6.57
C VAL A 215 6.81 -8.48 -5.36
N LYS A 216 5.54 -8.88 -5.42
CA LYS A 216 4.92 -9.80 -4.46
C LYS A 216 4.63 -11.10 -5.17
N GLY A 217 5.01 -12.23 -4.59
CA GLY A 217 4.73 -13.55 -5.12
C GLY A 217 4.06 -14.42 -4.06
N PHE A 218 2.98 -15.10 -4.43
CA PHE A 218 2.29 -16.05 -3.56
C PHE A 218 2.22 -17.37 -4.30
N MET A 219 2.78 -18.42 -3.71
CA MET A 219 2.86 -19.72 -4.33
C MET A 219 3.05 -20.83 -3.30
N LYS A 220 2.95 -22.06 -3.74
CA LYS A 220 3.38 -23.20 -2.95
C LYS A 220 4.84 -23.53 -3.24
N ASN A 221 5.60 -23.82 -2.19
CA ASN A 221 6.96 -24.31 -2.32
C ASN A 221 6.96 -25.83 -2.65
N GLU A 222 8.14 -26.41 -2.81
CA GLU A 222 8.32 -27.85 -3.11
C GLU A 222 7.74 -28.80 -2.02
N LYS A 223 7.46 -28.28 -0.83
CA LYS A 223 6.83 -29.01 0.29
C LYS A 223 5.32 -28.77 0.37
N GLU A 224 4.70 -28.25 -0.68
CA GLU A 224 3.28 -27.88 -0.72
C GLU A 224 2.85 -26.84 0.34
N GLN A 225 3.79 -26.12 0.91
CA GLN A 225 3.52 -25.05 1.87
C GLN A 225 3.39 -23.71 1.14
N TRP A 226 2.39 -22.93 1.54
CA TRP A 226 2.23 -21.59 1.01
C TRP A 226 3.33 -20.64 1.51
N ILE A 227 3.91 -19.91 0.58
CA ILE A 227 4.91 -18.88 0.86
C ILE A 227 4.50 -17.56 0.18
N GLU A 228 4.91 -16.48 0.80
CA GLU A 228 4.88 -15.12 0.26
C GLU A 228 6.31 -14.65 -0.01
N LEU A 229 6.59 -14.22 -1.24
CA LEU A 229 7.75 -13.40 -1.56
C LEU A 229 7.33 -11.93 -1.52
N ASN A 230 8.09 -11.11 -0.84
CA ASN A 230 7.97 -9.67 -0.86
C ASN A 230 9.35 -9.06 -1.16
N ALA A 231 9.49 -8.48 -2.34
CA ALA A 231 10.76 -7.99 -2.82
C ALA A 231 10.68 -6.52 -3.25
N THR A 232 11.73 -5.78 -2.93
CA THR A 232 12.06 -4.44 -3.42
C THR A 232 13.48 -4.45 -3.94
N LYS A 233 13.95 -3.35 -4.54
CA LYS A 233 15.37 -3.24 -4.97
C LYS A 233 16.38 -3.44 -3.84
N LYS A 234 15.99 -3.12 -2.60
CA LYS A 234 16.87 -3.18 -1.41
C LYS A 234 16.73 -4.47 -0.62
N ASN A 235 15.56 -5.10 -0.64
CA ASN A 235 15.26 -6.23 0.23
C ASN A 235 14.41 -7.27 -0.47
N LEU A 236 14.65 -8.55 -0.17
CA LEU A 236 13.88 -9.68 -0.64
C LEU A 236 13.64 -10.61 0.56
N VAL A 237 12.38 -10.80 0.90
CA VAL A 237 11.95 -11.64 2.02
C VAL A 237 11.00 -12.70 1.53
N ILE A 238 11.20 -13.95 1.96
CA ILE A 238 10.23 -15.04 1.79
C ILE A 238 9.76 -15.48 3.17
N SER A 239 8.45 -15.55 3.33
CA SER A 239 7.82 -15.93 4.59
C SER A 239 6.77 -17.02 4.35
N PRO A 240 6.62 -17.98 5.27
CA PRO A 240 5.52 -18.95 5.21
C PRO A 240 4.19 -18.25 5.53
N ILE A 241 3.14 -18.63 4.81
CA ILE A 241 1.77 -18.17 5.07
C ILE A 241 0.84 -19.35 5.19
N LYS A 242 -0.32 -19.18 5.84
CA LYS A 242 -1.27 -20.29 6.08
C LYS A 242 -1.99 -20.73 4.82
N MET A 243 -2.38 -19.80 3.98
CA MET A 243 -3.10 -20.03 2.74
C MET A 243 -2.82 -18.94 1.73
N GLY A 244 -3.01 -19.23 0.46
CA GLY A 244 -2.76 -18.25 -0.61
C GLY A 244 -3.49 -18.62 -1.89
N GLN A 245 -3.30 -17.78 -2.88
CA GLN A 245 -3.65 -18.00 -4.27
C GLN A 245 -2.40 -17.77 -5.10
N GLU A 246 -2.14 -18.67 -6.06
CA GLU A 246 -0.94 -18.56 -6.88
C GLU A 246 -1.01 -17.34 -7.80
N VAL A 247 -0.18 -16.35 -7.49
CA VAL A 247 -0.11 -15.10 -8.24
C VAL A 247 1.20 -14.37 -7.95
N ILE A 248 1.74 -13.73 -8.97
CA ILE A 248 2.84 -12.79 -8.87
C ILE A 248 2.30 -11.41 -9.24
N ILE A 249 2.61 -10.40 -8.43
CA ILE A 249 2.24 -9.01 -8.67
C ILE A 249 3.50 -8.21 -8.84
N VAL A 250 3.58 -7.51 -9.95
CA VAL A 250 4.67 -6.58 -10.26
C VAL A 250 4.12 -5.17 -10.23
N ILE A 251 4.72 -4.30 -9.43
CA ILE A 251 4.30 -2.90 -9.23
C ILE A 251 5.44 -2.00 -9.70
N GLY A 252 5.11 -1.02 -10.54
CA GLY A 252 6.10 -0.10 -11.09
C GLY A 252 5.51 0.93 -12.03
N GLU A 253 6.37 1.62 -12.75
CA GLU A 253 6.02 2.58 -13.80
C GLU A 253 6.45 2.05 -15.17
N GLN A 254 5.68 2.37 -16.21
CA GLN A 254 5.99 1.98 -17.58
C GLN A 254 6.28 0.47 -17.72
N LEU A 255 5.51 -0.35 -17.03
CA LEU A 255 5.71 -1.80 -17.04
C LEU A 255 5.37 -2.39 -18.40
N ASP A 256 6.26 -3.26 -18.88
CA ASP A 256 6.04 -4.07 -20.10
C ASP A 256 5.64 -5.49 -19.70
N GLU A 257 4.38 -5.83 -19.94
CA GLU A 257 3.81 -7.13 -19.54
C GLU A 257 4.51 -8.30 -20.21
N ASP A 258 4.84 -8.19 -21.50
CA ASP A 258 5.46 -9.28 -22.27
C ASP A 258 6.91 -9.52 -21.83
N ALA A 259 7.67 -8.45 -21.59
CA ALA A 259 9.02 -8.55 -21.07
C ALA A 259 9.03 -9.14 -19.64
N ILE A 260 8.12 -8.71 -18.77
CA ILE A 260 7.99 -9.25 -17.41
C ILE A 260 7.60 -10.72 -17.46
N ARG A 261 6.62 -11.10 -18.29
CA ARG A 261 6.22 -12.51 -18.48
C ARG A 261 7.39 -13.36 -18.93
N SER A 262 8.16 -12.89 -19.90
CA SER A 262 9.35 -13.58 -20.39
C SER A 262 10.41 -13.77 -19.29
N CYS A 263 10.57 -12.79 -18.40
CA CYS A 263 11.45 -12.91 -17.25
C CYS A 263 10.97 -13.91 -16.20
N LEU A 264 9.66 -14.06 -16.03
CA LEU A 264 9.06 -15.01 -15.09
C LEU A 264 9.07 -16.45 -15.63
N GLU A 265 9.03 -16.65 -16.93
CA GLU A 265 9.02 -17.97 -17.58
C GLU A 265 10.43 -18.53 -17.89
N ALA A 266 11.48 -17.73 -17.74
CA ALA A 266 12.88 -18.13 -17.99
C ALA A 266 13.43 -18.96 -16.83
#